data_dca4d47d9b9e2bf1da369d187d0aef6e
#
_entry.id   dca4d47d9b9e2bf1da369d187d0aef6e
#
_cell.length_a   1.000
_cell.length_b   1.000
_cell.length_c   1.000
_cell.angle_alpha   90.00
_cell.angle_beta   90.00
_cell.angle_gamma   90.00
#
_symmetry.space_group_name_H-M   'P 1'
#
loop_
_entity.id
_entity.type
_entity.pdbx_description
1 polymer ?
#
loop_
_entity_poly.entity_id
_entity_poly.type
_entity_poly.pdbx_seq_one_letter_code
_entity_poly.pdbx_strand_id
1 'polypeptide(L)'
;MSIKSVDPTKDILKARPNLKPRSIEQYVSQLLRLQNMFGAKVYSPDFNFLGDFDKVKNGLSEYNYLSQRNYINTIIVLLMALNIDKKLIDQYVKLRDKFNDEYNEKNLTGVISDKQEPNFTTTDEIFRMLGMIKDDLKDADETNLSKKEKQLLQAYVLFSIYARMPLRNDTAGMRSITGGRFNKLSQKEKTENNFLIVGRDNMSFLLNNYKTSKNYGALDLEIKDKELKSILRNWIKIQGYGSLFRTSTEKPITRIELSKIFLKYSEKYLNKKISTNLLRKIYLSSKYAVEDGLQDQLKNLEADNAVMGHSKAVALNDYIKKAKS
;
A
#
# COMPACT_ATOMS: atom_id res chain seq x y z
N MET A 1 24.32 20.45 24.47
CA MET A 1 23.17 19.62 24.87
C MET A 1 23.42 18.19 24.39
N SER A 2 23.27 17.18 25.24
CA SER A 2 23.56 15.79 24.83
C SER A 2 22.29 15.12 24.29
N ILE A 3 22.33 14.64 23.06
CA ILE A 3 21.24 13.89 22.40
C ILE A 3 21.66 12.42 22.39
N LYS A 4 21.54 11.78 23.55
CA LYS A 4 21.88 10.35 23.72
C LYS A 4 20.62 9.55 23.94
N SER A 5 20.48 8.46 23.21
CA SER A 5 19.47 7.46 23.42
C SER A 5 20.17 6.12 23.58
N VAL A 6 19.97 5.48 24.71
CA VAL A 6 20.48 4.12 24.96
C VAL A 6 19.68 3.08 24.18
N ASP A 7 18.37 3.36 23.99
CA ASP A 7 17.46 2.48 23.27
C ASP A 7 16.39 3.31 22.54
N PRO A 8 16.64 3.74 21.31
CA PRO A 8 15.66 4.53 20.54
C PRO A 8 14.29 3.88 20.43
N THR A 9 14.22 2.56 20.45
CA THR A 9 12.95 1.81 20.42
C THR A 9 12.11 2.12 21.64
N LYS A 10 12.70 2.05 22.84
CA LYS A 10 12.01 2.32 24.10
C LYS A 10 11.63 3.80 24.22
N ASP A 11 12.53 4.71 23.85
CA ASP A 11 12.26 6.14 23.90
C ASP A 11 11.10 6.54 23.00
N ILE A 12 11.07 6.06 21.75
CA ILE A 12 9.98 6.30 20.80
C ILE A 12 8.68 5.68 21.30
N LEU A 13 8.70 4.46 21.82
CA LEU A 13 7.51 3.78 22.37
C LEU A 13 6.94 4.51 23.57
N LYS A 14 7.79 5.01 24.47
CA LYS A 14 7.36 5.80 25.64
C LYS A 14 6.61 7.06 25.21
N ALA A 15 7.11 7.76 24.20
CA ALA A 15 6.48 8.98 23.67
C ALA A 15 5.26 8.69 22.78
N ARG A 16 5.23 7.54 22.10
CA ARG A 16 4.19 7.16 21.14
C ARG A 16 3.79 5.68 21.29
N PRO A 17 3.06 5.30 22.37
CA PRO A 17 2.77 3.92 22.71
C PRO A 17 1.87 3.20 21.69
N ASN A 18 1.15 3.97 20.85
CA ASN A 18 0.22 3.42 19.85
C ASN A 18 0.85 3.13 18.48
N LEU A 19 2.18 3.31 18.32
CA LEU A 19 2.86 3.01 17.07
C LEU A 19 2.86 1.49 16.80
N LYS A 20 2.66 1.14 15.53
CA LYS A 20 2.80 -0.27 15.09
C LYS A 20 4.29 -0.66 15.12
N PRO A 21 4.64 -1.92 15.47
CA PRO A 21 6.02 -2.39 15.53
C PRO A 21 6.84 -2.06 14.28
N ARG A 22 6.27 -2.28 13.09
CA ARG A 22 6.92 -1.96 11.81
C ARG A 22 7.28 -0.47 11.66
N SER A 23 6.48 0.45 12.20
CA SER A 23 6.78 1.88 12.14
C SER A 23 7.97 2.22 13.02
N ILE A 24 8.08 1.56 14.17
CA ILE A 24 9.21 1.72 15.10
C ILE A 24 10.48 1.18 14.46
N GLU A 25 10.44 -0.02 13.89
CA GLU A 25 11.57 -0.62 13.15
C GLU A 25 12.05 0.31 12.03
N GLN A 26 11.13 0.97 11.32
CA GLN A 26 11.46 1.92 10.27
C GLN A 26 12.17 3.16 10.84
N TYR A 27 11.67 3.75 11.92
CA TYR A 27 12.32 4.88 12.58
C TYR A 27 13.72 4.51 13.06
N VAL A 28 13.86 3.39 13.77
CA VAL A 28 15.16 2.93 14.28
C VAL A 28 16.14 2.68 13.13
N SER A 29 15.70 2.01 12.07
CA SER A 29 16.54 1.78 10.88
C SER A 29 17.00 3.09 10.22
N GLN A 30 16.13 4.11 10.17
CA GLN A 30 16.50 5.41 9.62
C GLN A 30 17.46 6.17 10.56
N LEU A 31 17.27 6.10 11.88
CA LEU A 31 18.19 6.69 12.86
C LEU A 31 19.59 6.08 12.77
N LEU A 32 19.69 4.77 12.64
CA LEU A 32 20.99 4.11 12.46
C LEU A 32 21.68 4.51 11.16
N ARG A 33 20.90 4.71 10.07
CA ARG A 33 21.47 5.24 8.81
C ARG A 33 21.97 6.67 8.99
N LEU A 34 21.22 7.54 9.69
CA LEU A 34 21.65 8.91 9.99
C LEU A 34 22.91 8.91 10.85
N GLN A 35 23.00 8.03 11.85
CA GLN A 35 24.21 7.87 12.65
C GLN A 35 25.42 7.46 11.81
N ASN A 36 25.25 6.53 10.87
CA ASN A 36 26.32 6.13 9.96
C ASN A 36 26.75 7.24 9.01
N MET A 37 25.86 8.16 8.65
CA MET A 37 26.13 9.28 7.75
C MET A 37 26.82 10.45 8.47
N PHE A 38 26.39 10.79 9.68
CA PHE A 38 26.76 12.03 10.36
C PHE A 38 27.46 11.84 11.70
N GLY A 39 27.26 10.70 12.34
CA GLY A 39 27.73 10.40 13.68
C GLY A 39 29.13 9.81 13.71
N ALA A 40 29.69 9.73 14.90
CA ALA A 40 30.91 8.95 15.14
C ALA A 40 30.59 7.45 15.01
N LYS A 41 31.57 6.67 14.52
CA LYS A 41 31.50 5.20 14.53
C LYS A 41 31.67 4.70 15.98
N VAL A 42 30.61 4.69 16.76
CA VAL A 42 30.59 4.23 18.15
C VAL A 42 29.65 3.03 18.30
N TYR A 43 29.95 2.18 19.27
CA TYR A 43 29.13 0.97 19.54
C TYR A 43 27.76 1.26 20.15
N SER A 44 27.50 2.47 20.67
CA SER A 44 26.21 2.88 21.23
C SER A 44 25.56 3.98 20.39
N PRO A 45 24.21 4.02 20.32
CA PRO A 45 23.49 5.06 19.59
C PRO A 45 23.78 6.46 20.17
N ASP A 46 24.54 7.26 19.41
CA ASP A 46 24.85 8.67 19.74
C ASP A 46 24.31 9.56 18.62
N PHE A 47 23.37 10.42 18.98
CA PHE A 47 22.68 11.32 18.06
C PHE A 47 23.03 12.78 18.26
N ASN A 48 24.17 13.10 18.93
CA ASN A 48 24.59 14.47 19.19
C ASN A 48 24.76 15.31 17.91
N PHE A 49 25.08 14.66 16.77
CA PHE A 49 25.14 15.29 15.45
C PHE A 49 23.81 15.96 15.04
N LEU A 50 22.67 15.52 15.57
CA LEU A 50 21.36 16.13 15.30
C LEU A 50 21.22 17.54 15.89
N GLY A 51 22.10 17.94 16.82
CA GLY A 51 22.19 19.30 17.34
C GLY A 51 22.75 20.29 16.32
N ASP A 52 23.49 19.82 15.33
CA ASP A 52 23.99 20.63 14.21
C ASP A 52 23.01 20.54 13.02
N PHE A 53 21.98 21.38 13.09
CA PHE A 53 20.90 21.41 12.10
C PHE A 53 21.41 21.63 10.68
N ASP A 54 22.35 22.56 10.47
CA ASP A 54 22.84 22.89 9.12
C ASP A 54 23.69 21.76 8.53
N LYS A 55 24.50 21.08 9.32
CA LYS A 55 25.23 19.89 8.89
C LYS A 55 24.28 18.79 8.42
N VAL A 56 23.24 18.49 9.19
CA VAL A 56 22.26 17.47 8.84
C VAL A 56 21.45 17.86 7.59
N LYS A 57 20.96 19.09 7.53
CA LYS A 57 20.23 19.64 6.38
C LYS A 57 21.06 19.53 5.09
N ASN A 58 22.31 20.00 5.13
CA ASN A 58 23.19 19.99 3.97
C ASN A 58 23.55 18.56 3.55
N GLY A 59 23.83 17.66 4.49
CA GLY A 59 24.12 16.27 4.15
C GLY A 59 22.92 15.48 3.65
N LEU A 60 21.68 15.89 3.96
CA LEU A 60 20.48 15.30 3.40
C LEU A 60 20.11 15.85 2.02
N SER A 61 20.74 16.95 1.55
CA SER A 61 20.38 17.61 0.28
C SER A 61 20.62 16.75 -0.97
N GLU A 62 21.50 15.74 -0.90
CA GLU A 62 21.72 14.78 -1.97
C GLU A 62 20.54 13.81 -2.21
N TYR A 63 19.65 13.69 -1.23
CA TYR A 63 18.47 12.87 -1.34
C TYR A 63 17.30 13.65 -1.96
N ASN A 64 16.39 12.94 -2.67
CA ASN A 64 15.16 13.56 -3.11
C ASN A 64 14.33 14.06 -1.92
N TYR A 65 13.51 15.08 -2.13
CA TYR A 65 12.75 15.76 -1.07
C TYR A 65 11.84 14.83 -0.24
N LEU A 66 11.30 13.75 -0.82
CA LEU A 66 10.50 12.76 -0.09
C LEU A 66 11.36 11.96 0.91
N SER A 67 12.56 11.57 0.50
CA SER A 67 13.52 10.90 1.39
C SER A 67 13.99 11.82 2.49
N GLN A 68 14.33 13.08 2.15
CA GLN A 68 14.68 14.11 3.12
C GLN A 68 13.56 14.29 4.15
N ARG A 69 12.31 14.46 3.71
CA ARG A 69 11.13 14.56 4.58
C ARG A 69 10.99 13.38 5.54
N ASN A 70 11.22 12.15 5.05
CA ASN A 70 11.12 10.96 5.87
C ASN A 70 12.22 10.91 6.96
N TYR A 71 13.46 11.25 6.63
CA TYR A 71 14.54 11.35 7.61
C TYR A 71 14.25 12.43 8.65
N ILE A 72 13.79 13.61 8.22
CA ILE A 72 13.45 14.72 9.12
C ILE A 72 12.30 14.34 10.06
N ASN A 73 11.26 13.68 9.56
CA ASN A 73 10.20 13.15 10.42
C ASN A 73 10.75 12.20 11.50
N THR A 74 11.69 11.35 11.14
CA THR A 74 12.32 10.42 12.08
C THR A 74 13.13 11.17 13.14
N ILE A 75 13.88 12.21 12.75
CA ILE A 75 14.62 13.08 13.65
C ILE A 75 13.65 13.75 14.64
N ILE A 76 12.58 14.37 14.15
CA ILE A 76 11.57 15.01 14.99
C ILE A 76 10.99 14.04 16.02
N VAL A 77 10.66 12.80 15.59
CA VAL A 77 10.12 11.78 16.49
C VAL A 77 11.10 11.46 17.63
N LEU A 78 12.39 11.32 17.34
CA LEU A 78 13.40 11.05 18.36
C LEU A 78 13.60 12.26 19.28
N LEU A 79 13.78 13.47 18.73
CA LEU A 79 13.99 14.67 19.52
C LEU A 79 12.83 14.95 20.47
N MET A 80 11.58 14.73 20.01
CA MET A 80 10.39 14.82 20.87
C MET A 80 10.38 13.74 21.96
N ALA A 81 10.76 12.51 21.63
CA ALA A 81 10.82 11.41 22.60
C ALA A 81 11.84 11.66 23.72
N LEU A 82 12.93 12.34 23.39
CA LEU A 82 13.99 12.71 24.33
C LEU A 82 13.77 14.07 25.03
N ASN A 83 12.63 14.73 24.76
CA ASN A 83 12.31 16.07 25.29
C ASN A 83 13.44 17.11 25.05
N ILE A 84 13.99 17.11 23.83
CA ILE A 84 15.04 18.04 23.43
C ILE A 84 14.48 19.48 23.28
N ASP A 85 15.37 20.49 23.32
CA ASP A 85 14.99 21.89 23.17
C ASP A 85 14.04 22.13 21.99
N LYS A 86 12.94 22.79 22.30
CA LYS A 86 11.88 23.12 21.34
C LYS A 86 12.42 23.91 20.15
N LYS A 87 13.39 24.78 20.31
CA LYS A 87 13.97 25.58 19.22
C LYS A 87 14.58 24.70 18.14
N LEU A 88 15.31 23.64 18.52
CA LEU A 88 15.87 22.69 17.59
C LEU A 88 14.77 21.86 16.88
N ILE A 89 13.79 21.41 17.65
CA ILE A 89 12.63 20.68 17.07
C ILE A 89 11.91 21.56 16.05
N ASP A 90 11.66 22.83 16.35
CA ASP A 90 10.96 23.77 15.48
C ASP A 90 11.74 24.02 14.16
N GLN A 91 13.08 24.00 14.17
CA GLN A 91 13.89 24.08 12.96
C GLN A 91 13.62 22.89 12.03
N TYR A 92 13.64 21.67 12.56
CA TYR A 92 13.33 20.46 11.79
C TYR A 92 11.88 20.41 11.34
N VAL A 93 10.94 20.87 12.16
CA VAL A 93 9.51 20.96 11.79
C VAL A 93 9.32 21.92 10.61
N LYS A 94 9.89 23.13 10.64
CA LYS A 94 9.82 24.09 9.52
C LYS A 94 10.39 23.50 8.23
N LEU A 95 11.52 22.79 8.31
CA LEU A 95 12.12 22.14 7.14
C LEU A 95 11.22 21.01 6.59
N ARG A 96 10.63 20.18 7.46
CA ARG A 96 9.64 19.17 7.07
C ARG A 96 8.44 19.79 6.37
N ASP A 97 7.91 20.88 6.92
CA ASP A 97 6.71 21.54 6.40
C ASP A 97 6.98 22.11 5.00
N LYS A 98 8.16 22.72 4.76
CA LYS A 98 8.57 23.11 3.41
C LYS A 98 8.49 21.94 2.42
N PHE A 99 8.94 20.73 2.79
CA PHE A 99 8.84 19.56 1.93
C PHE A 99 7.40 19.01 1.79
N ASN A 100 6.55 19.21 2.82
CA ASN A 100 5.14 18.89 2.71
C ASN A 100 4.44 19.83 1.72
N ASP A 101 4.75 21.12 1.76
CA ASP A 101 4.19 22.11 0.84
C ASP A 101 4.63 21.81 -0.61
N GLU A 102 5.91 21.54 -0.84
CA GLU A 102 6.41 21.13 -2.16
C GLU A 102 5.73 19.84 -2.67
N TYR A 103 5.51 18.86 -1.77
CA TYR A 103 4.78 17.64 -2.11
C TYR A 103 3.32 17.93 -2.48
N ASN A 104 2.65 18.78 -1.69
CA ASN A 104 1.25 19.13 -1.92
C ASN A 104 1.09 19.90 -3.23
N GLU A 105 1.93 20.89 -3.49
CA GLU A 105 1.93 21.65 -4.74
C GLU A 105 2.08 20.73 -5.96
N LYS A 106 3.07 19.83 -5.96
CA LYS A 106 3.26 18.85 -7.04
C LYS A 106 2.06 17.91 -7.22
N ASN A 107 1.39 17.51 -6.12
CA ASN A 107 0.23 16.64 -6.22
C ASN A 107 -1.06 17.38 -6.66
N LEU A 108 -1.20 18.66 -6.30
CA LEU A 108 -2.34 19.49 -6.70
C LEU A 108 -2.44 19.66 -8.24
N THR A 109 -1.32 19.56 -8.96
CA THR A 109 -1.34 19.60 -10.43
C THR A 109 -2.14 18.45 -11.06
N GLY A 110 -2.39 17.35 -10.32
CA GLY A 110 -3.01 16.16 -10.86
C GLY A 110 -2.16 15.40 -11.89
N VAL A 111 -0.98 15.91 -12.23
CA VAL A 111 -0.08 15.30 -13.24
C VAL A 111 0.65 14.11 -12.62
N ILE A 112 0.77 13.04 -13.40
CA ILE A 112 1.54 11.88 -12.99
C ILE A 112 3.04 12.21 -12.94
N SER A 113 3.78 11.63 -11.99
CA SER A 113 5.22 11.88 -11.87
C SER A 113 6.00 11.22 -13.01
N ASP A 114 7.13 11.84 -13.43
CA ASP A 114 8.03 11.33 -14.48
C ASP A 114 8.42 9.86 -14.27
N LYS A 115 8.63 9.46 -13.02
CA LYS A 115 8.93 8.07 -12.66
C LYS A 115 7.79 7.09 -12.95
N GLN A 116 6.54 7.54 -12.87
CA GLN A 116 5.36 6.70 -13.06
C GLN A 116 4.82 6.76 -14.48
N GLU A 117 5.07 7.84 -15.18
CA GLU A 117 4.58 8.11 -16.54
C GLU A 117 4.82 6.94 -17.51
N PRO A 118 6.04 6.37 -17.64
CA PRO A 118 6.29 5.25 -18.57
C PRO A 118 5.47 3.99 -18.24
N ASN A 119 5.01 3.88 -17.00
CA ASN A 119 4.27 2.72 -16.49
C ASN A 119 2.77 3.00 -16.31
N PHE A 120 2.34 4.25 -16.57
CA PHE A 120 0.93 4.62 -16.47
C PHE A 120 0.17 4.12 -17.70
N THR A 121 -1.11 3.77 -17.51
CA THR A 121 -1.97 3.26 -18.56
C THR A 121 -3.45 3.45 -18.20
N THR A 122 -4.37 2.89 -18.97
CA THR A 122 -5.81 2.93 -18.72
C THR A 122 -6.32 1.63 -18.13
N THR A 123 -7.54 1.67 -17.58
CA THR A 123 -8.22 0.45 -17.12
C THR A 123 -8.50 -0.49 -18.28
N ASP A 124 -8.79 0.04 -19.48
CA ASP A 124 -9.02 -0.78 -20.69
C ASP A 124 -7.78 -1.59 -21.09
N GLU A 125 -6.59 -0.99 -20.97
CA GLU A 125 -5.33 -1.71 -21.20
C GLU A 125 -5.15 -2.85 -20.16
N ILE A 126 -5.57 -2.65 -18.92
CA ILE A 126 -5.55 -3.73 -17.92
C ILE A 126 -6.54 -4.84 -18.29
N PHE A 127 -7.74 -4.50 -18.78
CA PHE A 127 -8.70 -5.51 -19.25
C PHE A 127 -8.19 -6.24 -20.51
N ARG A 128 -7.52 -5.52 -21.43
CA ARG A 128 -6.88 -6.15 -22.59
C ARG A 128 -5.80 -7.15 -22.15
N MET A 129 -4.97 -6.77 -21.19
CA MET A 129 -3.98 -7.67 -20.59
C MET A 129 -4.63 -8.92 -19.97
N LEU A 130 -5.77 -8.76 -19.29
CA LEU A 130 -6.51 -9.91 -18.74
C LEU A 130 -6.98 -10.85 -19.85
N GLY A 131 -7.40 -10.33 -21.01
CA GLY A 131 -7.70 -11.13 -22.20
C GLY A 131 -6.48 -11.94 -22.66
N MET A 132 -5.32 -11.30 -22.80
CA MET A 132 -4.07 -11.99 -23.20
C MET A 132 -3.67 -13.09 -22.20
N ILE A 133 -3.82 -12.86 -20.91
CA ILE A 133 -3.53 -13.88 -19.88
C ILE A 133 -4.52 -15.06 -20.01
N LYS A 134 -5.79 -14.77 -20.29
CA LYS A 134 -6.81 -15.79 -20.48
C LYS A 134 -6.52 -16.63 -21.74
N ASP A 135 -6.03 -16.00 -22.80
CA ASP A 135 -5.63 -16.71 -24.03
C ASP A 135 -4.41 -17.62 -23.77
N ASP A 136 -3.43 -17.20 -23.00
CA ASP A 136 -2.30 -18.03 -22.56
C ASP A 136 -2.74 -19.24 -21.70
N LEU A 137 -3.93 -19.17 -21.08
CA LEU A 137 -4.49 -20.23 -20.23
C LEU A 137 -5.57 -21.07 -20.92
N LYS A 138 -5.92 -20.80 -22.18
CA LYS A 138 -7.07 -21.43 -22.85
C LYS A 138 -6.97 -22.96 -22.96
N ASP A 139 -5.75 -23.49 -23.12
CA ASP A 139 -5.48 -24.92 -23.28
C ASP A 139 -5.07 -25.59 -21.95
N ALA A 140 -5.11 -24.85 -20.82
CA ALA A 140 -4.74 -25.35 -19.51
C ALA A 140 -5.83 -26.24 -18.92
N ASP A 141 -5.48 -27.44 -18.46
CA ASP A 141 -6.39 -28.31 -17.74
C ASP A 141 -6.58 -27.82 -16.31
N GLU A 142 -7.73 -27.22 -16.01
CA GLU A 142 -8.04 -26.69 -14.67
C GLU A 142 -8.00 -27.74 -13.56
N THR A 143 -8.11 -29.04 -13.91
CA THR A 143 -8.03 -30.14 -12.95
C THR A 143 -6.59 -30.55 -12.63
N ASN A 144 -5.64 -30.20 -13.51
CA ASN A 144 -4.24 -30.57 -13.39
C ASN A 144 -3.29 -29.47 -13.86
N LEU A 145 -3.45 -28.28 -13.32
CA LEU A 145 -2.59 -27.13 -13.66
C LEU A 145 -1.13 -27.37 -13.27
N SER A 146 -0.21 -27.10 -14.19
CA SER A 146 1.20 -26.97 -13.86
C SER A 146 1.44 -25.80 -12.88
N LYS A 147 2.58 -25.81 -12.21
CA LYS A 147 2.96 -24.69 -11.29
C LYS A 147 2.97 -23.33 -12.00
N LYS A 148 3.37 -23.28 -13.27
CA LYS A 148 3.41 -22.05 -14.08
C LYS A 148 2.01 -21.55 -14.40
N GLU A 149 1.13 -22.45 -14.85
CA GLU A 149 -0.27 -22.13 -15.16
C GLU A 149 -1.02 -21.70 -13.91
N LYS A 150 -0.84 -22.38 -12.78
CA LYS A 150 -1.45 -21.97 -11.50
C LYS A 150 -0.98 -20.58 -11.05
N GLN A 151 0.31 -20.24 -11.23
CA GLN A 151 0.80 -18.89 -10.95
C GLN A 151 0.24 -17.84 -11.91
N LEU A 152 0.09 -18.18 -13.19
CA LEU A 152 -0.49 -17.29 -14.18
C LEU A 152 -1.98 -17.06 -13.91
N LEU A 153 -2.74 -18.12 -13.59
CA LEU A 153 -4.14 -18.02 -13.19
C LEU A 153 -4.29 -17.18 -11.91
N GLN A 154 -3.40 -17.35 -10.91
CA GLN A 154 -3.38 -16.50 -9.72
C GLN A 154 -3.17 -15.03 -10.08
N ALA A 155 -2.27 -14.73 -11.00
CA ALA A 155 -2.06 -13.36 -11.48
C ALA A 155 -3.31 -12.81 -12.18
N TYR A 156 -3.96 -13.61 -13.03
CA TYR A 156 -5.24 -13.27 -13.66
C TYR A 156 -6.30 -12.88 -12.63
N VAL A 157 -6.48 -13.70 -11.58
CA VAL A 157 -7.44 -13.44 -10.50
C VAL A 157 -7.09 -12.16 -9.76
N LEU A 158 -5.81 -11.96 -9.41
CA LEU A 158 -5.34 -10.75 -8.74
C LEU A 158 -5.62 -9.49 -9.57
N PHE A 159 -5.21 -9.46 -10.83
CA PHE A 159 -5.48 -8.32 -11.70
C PHE A 159 -6.98 -8.11 -11.92
N SER A 160 -7.79 -9.17 -11.99
CA SER A 160 -9.24 -9.08 -12.11
C SER A 160 -9.89 -8.40 -10.89
N ILE A 161 -9.39 -8.66 -9.69
CA ILE A 161 -9.82 -7.96 -8.47
C ILE A 161 -9.45 -6.48 -8.56
N TYR A 162 -8.17 -6.18 -8.82
CA TYR A 162 -7.66 -4.81 -8.74
C TYR A 162 -8.08 -3.91 -9.89
N ALA A 163 -8.46 -4.48 -11.03
CA ALA A 163 -9.07 -3.73 -12.14
C ALA A 163 -10.51 -3.29 -11.83
N ARG A 164 -11.21 -3.99 -10.93
CA ARG A 164 -12.60 -3.73 -10.57
C ARG A 164 -12.78 -3.12 -9.19
N MET A 165 -11.85 -3.38 -8.28
CA MET A 165 -11.88 -2.92 -6.89
C MET A 165 -10.50 -2.38 -6.49
N PRO A 166 -10.32 -1.06 -6.25
CA PRO A 166 -9.02 -0.44 -6.04
C PRO A 166 -8.49 -0.69 -4.61
N LEU A 167 -8.38 -1.96 -4.23
CA LEU A 167 -7.89 -2.38 -2.91
C LEU A 167 -6.42 -2.00 -2.71
N ARG A 168 -5.99 -1.85 -1.46
CA ARG A 168 -4.57 -1.84 -1.08
C ARG A 168 -4.02 -3.27 -1.11
N ASN A 169 -2.77 -3.47 -0.71
CA ASN A 169 -2.16 -4.82 -0.62
C ASN A 169 -2.82 -5.69 0.48
N ASP A 170 -4.11 -5.45 0.78
CA ASP A 170 -4.82 -6.10 1.87
C ASP A 170 -5.37 -7.48 1.48
N THR A 171 -5.29 -7.84 0.18
CA THR A 171 -5.51 -9.21 -0.30
C THR A 171 -4.34 -10.15 0.01
N ALA A 172 -3.16 -9.60 0.31
CA ALA A 172 -2.03 -10.40 0.78
C ALA A 172 -2.35 -11.04 2.15
N GLY A 173 -2.16 -12.35 2.26
CA GLY A 173 -2.49 -13.10 3.47
C GLY A 173 -4.00 -13.28 3.72
N MET A 174 -4.86 -12.82 2.83
CA MET A 174 -6.31 -12.99 2.93
C MET A 174 -6.71 -14.47 2.89
N ARG A 175 -7.76 -14.80 3.64
CA ARG A 175 -8.30 -16.16 3.71
C ARG A 175 -9.65 -16.22 2.97
N SER A 176 -9.88 -17.26 2.18
CA SER A 176 -11.20 -17.59 1.64
C SER A 176 -11.94 -18.53 2.61
N ILE A 177 -13.21 -18.25 2.86
CA ILE A 177 -14.01 -18.99 3.84
C ILE A 177 -15.50 -18.93 3.48
N THR A 178 -16.27 -19.97 3.84
CA THR A 178 -17.73 -19.89 3.75
C THR A 178 -18.31 -19.11 4.94
N GLY A 179 -19.47 -18.48 4.75
CA GLY A 179 -20.15 -17.74 5.84
C GLY A 179 -20.38 -18.59 7.10
N GLY A 180 -20.80 -19.86 6.94
CA GLY A 180 -21.01 -20.76 8.08
C GLY A 180 -19.72 -21.08 8.86
N ARG A 181 -18.58 -21.22 8.17
CA ARG A 181 -17.28 -21.41 8.84
C ARG A 181 -16.79 -20.11 9.47
N PHE A 182 -17.00 -18.96 8.81
CA PHE A 182 -16.65 -17.64 9.36
C PHE A 182 -17.34 -17.38 10.69
N ASN A 183 -18.63 -17.71 10.82
CA ASN A 183 -19.39 -17.51 12.07
C ASN A 183 -18.80 -18.30 13.25
N LYS A 184 -18.15 -19.44 12.98
CA LYS A 184 -17.52 -20.30 13.99
C LYS A 184 -16.12 -19.85 14.42
N LEU A 185 -15.51 -18.87 13.77
CA LEU A 185 -14.21 -18.35 14.16
C LEU A 185 -14.29 -17.59 15.48
N SER A 186 -13.22 -17.64 16.26
CA SER A 186 -13.04 -16.80 17.44
C SER A 186 -13.01 -15.31 17.06
N GLN A 187 -13.37 -14.44 18.01
CA GLN A 187 -13.30 -12.99 17.78
C GLN A 187 -11.90 -12.52 17.40
N LYS A 188 -10.87 -13.10 18.01
CA LYS A 188 -9.46 -12.82 17.69
C LYS A 188 -9.14 -13.15 16.24
N GLU A 189 -9.49 -14.35 15.77
CA GLU A 189 -9.26 -14.74 14.37
C GLU A 189 -9.98 -13.83 13.39
N LYS A 190 -11.22 -13.41 13.71
CA LYS A 190 -11.99 -12.48 12.88
C LYS A 190 -11.29 -11.13 12.77
N THR A 191 -10.83 -10.55 13.87
CA THR A 191 -10.24 -9.21 13.90
C THR A 191 -8.81 -9.13 13.33
N GLU A 192 -8.02 -10.20 13.45
CA GLU A 192 -6.63 -10.23 13.00
C GLU A 192 -6.46 -10.52 11.51
N ASN A 193 -7.49 -11.04 10.83
CA ASN A 193 -7.40 -11.48 9.44
C ASN A 193 -8.38 -10.73 8.52
N ASN A 194 -8.05 -10.74 7.24
CA ASN A 194 -8.94 -10.35 6.15
C ASN A 194 -9.50 -11.59 5.46
N PHE A 195 -10.74 -11.51 4.99
CA PHE A 195 -11.44 -12.65 4.43
C PHE A 195 -12.11 -12.34 3.09
N LEU A 196 -12.11 -13.31 2.19
CA LEU A 196 -13.10 -13.44 1.14
C LEU A 196 -14.18 -14.39 1.67
N ILE A 197 -15.34 -13.84 2.00
CA ILE A 197 -16.49 -14.62 2.47
C ILE A 197 -17.32 -15.04 1.26
N VAL A 198 -17.51 -16.36 1.13
CA VAL A 198 -18.22 -16.95 0.00
C VAL A 198 -19.56 -17.49 0.48
N GLY A 199 -20.63 -16.84 0.08
CA GLY A 199 -22.00 -17.30 0.24
C GLY A 199 -22.52 -18.00 -1.01
N ARG A 200 -23.78 -18.46 -0.96
CA ARG A 200 -24.44 -19.09 -2.11
C ARG A 200 -24.57 -18.10 -3.26
N ASP A 201 -25.16 -16.93 -3.01
CA ASP A 201 -25.46 -15.91 -4.02
C ASP A 201 -24.62 -14.64 -3.83
N ASN A 202 -24.12 -14.40 -2.64
CA ASN A 202 -23.31 -13.26 -2.27
C ASN A 202 -21.83 -13.62 -2.06
N MET A 203 -20.98 -12.64 -2.21
CA MET A 203 -19.54 -12.74 -1.97
C MET A 203 -19.04 -11.36 -1.54
N SER A 204 -18.21 -11.31 -0.50
CA SER A 204 -17.65 -10.04 -0.03
C SER A 204 -16.21 -10.19 0.44
N PHE A 205 -15.46 -9.09 0.35
CA PHE A 205 -14.19 -8.93 1.03
C PHE A 205 -14.44 -8.26 2.39
N LEU A 206 -14.18 -8.99 3.48
CA LEU A 206 -14.19 -8.44 4.83
C LEU A 206 -12.76 -8.07 5.23
N LEU A 207 -12.48 -6.77 5.34
CA LEU A 207 -11.19 -6.23 5.73
C LEU A 207 -11.24 -5.78 7.18
N ASN A 208 -10.58 -6.51 8.07
CA ASN A 208 -10.47 -6.16 9.49
C ASN A 208 -9.06 -5.62 9.80
N ASN A 209 -8.03 -6.20 9.15
CA ASN A 209 -6.64 -5.83 9.37
C ASN A 209 -6.06 -5.11 8.14
N TYR A 210 -6.24 -3.79 8.08
CA TYR A 210 -5.70 -2.93 7.04
C TYR A 210 -5.12 -1.63 7.63
N LYS A 211 -4.44 -0.82 6.80
CA LYS A 211 -3.64 0.33 7.28
C LYS A 211 -4.42 1.31 8.17
N THR A 212 -5.68 1.57 7.83
CA THR A 212 -6.53 2.59 8.47
C THR A 212 -7.69 1.98 9.25
N SER A 213 -7.66 0.69 9.58
CA SER A 213 -8.74 -0.02 10.30
C SER A 213 -9.08 0.59 11.67
N LYS A 214 -8.11 1.22 12.33
CA LYS A 214 -8.36 1.94 13.60
C LYS A 214 -9.32 3.13 13.44
N ASN A 215 -9.36 3.75 12.25
CA ASN A 215 -10.16 4.94 11.98
C ASN A 215 -11.52 4.60 11.37
N TYR A 216 -11.57 3.56 10.51
CA TYR A 216 -12.77 3.21 9.73
C TYR A 216 -13.42 1.89 10.15
N GLY A 217 -12.84 1.19 11.13
CA GLY A 217 -13.37 -0.12 11.57
C GLY A 217 -13.19 -1.22 10.53
N ALA A 218 -14.03 -2.25 10.61
CA ALA A 218 -14.08 -3.31 9.62
C ALA A 218 -14.80 -2.83 8.35
N LEU A 219 -14.30 -3.19 7.18
CA LEU A 219 -14.93 -2.90 5.89
C LEU A 219 -15.46 -4.20 5.30
N ASP A 220 -16.77 -4.28 5.10
CA ASP A 220 -17.43 -5.36 4.37
C ASP A 220 -17.78 -4.86 2.96
N LEU A 221 -17.04 -5.37 1.97
CA LEU A 221 -17.07 -4.91 0.59
C LEU A 221 -17.76 -5.96 -0.28
N GLU A 222 -19.05 -5.79 -0.52
CA GLU A 222 -19.81 -6.68 -1.39
C GLU A 222 -19.24 -6.64 -2.81
N ILE A 223 -19.01 -7.82 -3.38
CA ILE A 223 -18.60 -7.98 -4.78
C ILE A 223 -19.88 -8.03 -5.62
N LYS A 224 -20.20 -6.93 -6.32
CA LYS A 224 -21.39 -6.82 -7.18
C LYS A 224 -21.16 -7.37 -8.59
N ASP A 225 -19.93 -7.26 -9.08
CA ASP A 225 -19.55 -7.70 -10.42
C ASP A 225 -19.68 -9.23 -10.58
N LYS A 226 -20.54 -9.65 -11.53
CA LYS A 226 -20.88 -11.06 -11.76
C LYS A 226 -19.69 -11.85 -12.32
N GLU A 227 -18.89 -11.22 -13.18
CA GLU A 227 -17.72 -11.84 -13.77
C GLU A 227 -16.65 -12.08 -12.72
N LEU A 228 -16.39 -11.09 -11.86
CA LEU A 228 -15.45 -11.24 -10.75
C LEU A 228 -15.89 -12.33 -9.77
N LYS A 229 -17.20 -12.42 -9.44
CA LYS A 229 -17.74 -13.54 -8.64
C LYS A 229 -17.43 -14.89 -9.28
N SER A 230 -17.63 -15.02 -10.60
CA SER A 230 -17.35 -16.25 -11.33
C SER A 230 -15.87 -16.61 -11.29
N ILE A 231 -14.99 -15.65 -11.58
CA ILE A 231 -13.53 -15.81 -11.51
C ILE A 231 -13.09 -16.29 -10.12
N LEU A 232 -13.59 -15.65 -9.08
CA LEU A 232 -13.24 -16.00 -7.69
C LEU A 232 -13.78 -17.39 -7.28
N ARG A 233 -14.98 -17.77 -7.73
CA ARG A 233 -15.53 -19.12 -7.49
C ARG A 233 -14.69 -20.19 -8.15
N ASN A 234 -14.32 -19.97 -9.41
CA ASN A 234 -13.44 -20.88 -10.14
C ASN A 234 -12.07 -21.00 -9.45
N TRP A 235 -11.48 -19.86 -9.08
CA TRP A 235 -10.23 -19.86 -8.34
C TRP A 235 -10.29 -20.65 -7.02
N ILE A 236 -11.36 -20.46 -6.24
CA ILE A 236 -11.55 -21.21 -4.98
C ILE A 236 -11.76 -22.71 -5.23
N LYS A 237 -12.42 -23.08 -6.32
CA LYS A 237 -12.60 -24.49 -6.71
C LYS A 237 -11.24 -25.15 -6.97
N ILE A 238 -10.31 -24.44 -7.61
CA ILE A 238 -8.95 -24.92 -7.93
C ILE A 238 -8.03 -24.84 -6.71
N GLN A 239 -8.03 -23.71 -5.99
CA GLN A 239 -7.09 -23.45 -4.89
C GLN A 239 -7.52 -24.06 -3.57
N GLY A 240 -8.83 -24.29 -3.38
CA GLY A 240 -9.45 -24.64 -2.11
C GLY A 240 -9.64 -23.44 -1.17
N TYR A 241 -10.36 -23.68 -0.09
CA TYR A 241 -10.52 -22.69 0.98
C TYR A 241 -9.23 -22.58 1.82
N GLY A 242 -9.08 -21.47 2.53
CA GLY A 242 -7.90 -21.14 3.34
C GLY A 242 -7.18 -19.93 2.81
N SER A 243 -5.87 -19.97 2.66
CA SER A 243 -5.11 -18.84 2.06
C SER A 243 -5.58 -18.60 0.62
N LEU A 244 -6.13 -17.41 0.36
CA LEU A 244 -6.71 -17.07 -0.95
C LEU A 244 -5.64 -17.10 -2.04
N PHE A 245 -4.45 -16.60 -1.75
CA PHE A 245 -3.30 -16.59 -2.64
C PHE A 245 -2.09 -17.21 -1.97
N ARG A 246 -1.31 -17.99 -2.72
CA ARG A 246 -0.17 -18.74 -2.18
C ARG A 246 1.07 -18.55 -3.07
N THR A 247 2.22 -18.71 -2.44
CA THR A 247 3.50 -18.81 -3.14
C THR A 247 3.62 -20.15 -3.88
N SER A 248 4.68 -20.32 -4.68
CA SER A 248 5.01 -21.62 -5.28
C SER A 248 5.33 -22.72 -4.28
N THR A 249 5.55 -22.37 -3.01
CA THR A 249 5.76 -23.28 -1.87
C THR A 249 4.52 -23.41 -0.98
N GLU A 250 3.34 -23.09 -1.49
CA GLU A 250 2.01 -23.18 -0.86
C GLU A 250 1.86 -22.34 0.43
N LYS A 251 2.76 -21.38 0.70
CA LYS A 251 2.63 -20.43 1.80
C LYS A 251 1.75 -19.25 1.41
N PRO A 252 1.02 -18.61 2.34
CA PRO A 252 0.29 -17.37 2.06
C PRO A 252 1.23 -16.31 1.48
N ILE A 253 0.80 -15.57 0.43
CA ILE A 253 1.62 -14.50 -0.14
C ILE A 253 1.70 -13.32 0.83
N THR A 254 2.88 -12.72 0.90
CA THR A 254 3.13 -11.46 1.61
C THR A 254 2.79 -10.26 0.72
N ARG A 255 2.70 -9.06 1.31
CA ARG A 255 2.53 -7.80 0.55
C ARG A 255 3.66 -7.55 -0.46
N ILE A 256 4.87 -8.02 -0.16
CA ILE A 256 6.02 -7.89 -1.07
C ILE A 256 5.84 -8.83 -2.27
N GLU A 257 5.47 -10.06 -2.03
CA GLU A 257 5.23 -11.06 -3.09
C GLU A 257 4.05 -10.64 -3.97
N LEU A 258 2.97 -10.15 -3.37
CA LEU A 258 1.84 -9.57 -4.13
C LEU A 258 2.32 -8.47 -5.09
N SER A 259 3.13 -7.52 -4.60
CA SER A 259 3.68 -6.46 -5.43
C SER A 259 4.59 -7.00 -6.55
N LYS A 260 5.39 -8.03 -6.27
CA LYS A 260 6.23 -8.68 -7.28
C LYS A 260 5.40 -9.37 -8.38
N ILE A 261 4.27 -9.98 -8.02
CA ILE A 261 3.35 -10.59 -9.00
C ILE A 261 2.82 -9.52 -9.95
N PHE A 262 2.34 -8.38 -9.43
CA PHE A 262 1.85 -7.29 -10.27
C PHE A 262 2.94 -6.76 -11.21
N LEU A 263 4.13 -6.46 -10.70
CA LEU A 263 5.24 -5.96 -11.52
C LEU A 263 5.64 -6.97 -12.61
N LYS A 264 5.79 -8.25 -12.26
CA LYS A 264 6.21 -9.31 -13.19
C LYS A 264 5.25 -9.45 -14.37
N TYR A 265 3.96 -9.58 -14.09
CA TYR A 265 3.01 -9.90 -15.13
C TYR A 265 2.58 -8.66 -15.94
N SER A 266 2.53 -7.47 -15.34
CA SER A 266 2.31 -6.24 -16.11
C SER A 266 3.51 -5.93 -17.03
N GLU A 267 4.75 -6.23 -16.60
CA GLU A 267 5.92 -6.11 -17.46
C GLU A 267 5.87 -7.12 -18.61
N LYS A 268 5.49 -8.38 -18.34
CA LYS A 268 5.38 -9.43 -19.38
C LYS A 268 4.38 -9.06 -20.48
N TYR A 269 3.20 -8.54 -20.13
CA TYR A 269 2.09 -8.37 -21.07
C TYR A 269 1.92 -6.94 -21.61
N LEU A 270 2.34 -5.93 -20.86
CA LEU A 270 2.17 -4.52 -21.24
C LEU A 270 3.50 -3.79 -21.40
N ASN A 271 4.64 -4.44 -21.13
CA ASN A 271 5.95 -3.79 -21.04
C ASN A 271 5.94 -2.58 -20.06
N LYS A 272 5.17 -2.69 -18.99
CA LYS A 272 4.97 -1.65 -17.96
C LYS A 272 5.10 -2.25 -16.57
N LYS A 273 5.79 -1.57 -15.65
CA LYS A 273 5.96 -2.00 -14.25
C LYS A 273 4.86 -1.41 -13.37
N ILE A 274 3.72 -2.06 -13.32
CA ILE A 274 2.53 -1.56 -12.63
C ILE A 274 2.46 -2.14 -11.21
N SER A 275 2.65 -1.29 -10.20
CA SER A 275 2.46 -1.65 -8.79
C SER A 275 0.97 -1.56 -8.39
N THR A 276 0.60 -2.16 -7.25
CA THR A 276 -0.75 -2.01 -6.68
C THR A 276 -1.17 -0.56 -6.47
N ASN A 277 -0.23 0.30 -6.09
CA ASN A 277 -0.51 1.73 -5.93
C ASN A 277 -0.79 2.41 -7.29
N LEU A 278 -0.06 2.01 -8.33
CA LEU A 278 -0.27 2.53 -9.67
C LEU A 278 -1.59 2.01 -10.26
N LEU A 279 -1.97 0.73 -10.03
CA LEU A 279 -3.29 0.20 -10.42
C LEU A 279 -4.44 1.02 -9.81
N ARG A 280 -4.32 1.42 -8.54
CA ARG A 280 -5.33 2.27 -7.90
C ARG A 280 -5.42 3.66 -8.53
N LYS A 281 -4.27 4.25 -8.92
CA LYS A 281 -4.25 5.51 -9.67
C LYS A 281 -4.89 5.34 -11.05
N ILE A 282 -4.53 4.28 -11.78
CA ILE A 282 -5.11 3.96 -13.09
C ILE A 282 -6.64 3.82 -12.97
N TYR A 283 -7.12 3.02 -12.03
CA TYR A 283 -8.56 2.83 -11.80
C TYR A 283 -9.29 4.16 -11.55
N LEU A 284 -8.80 4.97 -10.61
CA LEU A 284 -9.46 6.22 -10.27
C LEU A 284 -9.36 7.24 -11.40
N SER A 285 -8.21 7.35 -12.05
CA SER A 285 -8.03 8.29 -13.15
C SER A 285 -8.88 7.92 -14.38
N SER A 286 -9.07 6.62 -14.65
CA SER A 286 -9.96 6.18 -15.73
C SER A 286 -11.43 6.38 -15.38
N LYS A 287 -11.81 6.23 -14.11
CA LYS A 287 -13.20 6.32 -13.67
C LYS A 287 -13.70 7.78 -13.58
N TYR A 288 -12.83 8.70 -13.16
CA TYR A 288 -13.18 10.09 -12.83
C TYR A 288 -12.53 11.16 -13.73
N ALA A 289 -11.93 10.74 -14.85
CA ALA A 289 -11.33 11.68 -15.81
C ALA A 289 -12.33 12.30 -16.80
N VAL A 290 -13.61 11.94 -16.71
CA VAL A 290 -14.66 12.40 -17.64
C VAL A 290 -15.39 13.61 -17.05
N GLU A 291 -15.56 14.67 -17.85
CA GLU A 291 -16.08 15.99 -17.44
C GLU A 291 -17.57 16.01 -17.09
N ASP A 292 -18.34 14.97 -17.41
CA ASP A 292 -19.78 14.93 -17.23
C ASP A 292 -20.21 14.31 -15.89
N GLY A 293 -21.14 14.97 -15.17
CA GLY A 293 -21.76 14.45 -13.97
C GLY A 293 -20.94 14.57 -12.67
N LEU A 294 -20.30 15.73 -12.45
CA LEU A 294 -19.42 15.97 -11.29
C LEU A 294 -20.03 15.56 -9.93
N GLN A 295 -21.34 15.77 -9.73
CA GLN A 295 -21.99 15.38 -8.47
C GLN A 295 -22.09 13.85 -8.28
N ASP A 296 -22.42 13.12 -9.34
CA ASP A 296 -22.48 11.66 -9.29
C ASP A 296 -21.08 11.06 -9.22
N GLN A 297 -20.10 11.68 -9.87
CA GLN A 297 -18.69 11.33 -9.73
C GLN A 297 -18.20 11.55 -8.28
N LEU A 298 -18.62 12.63 -7.62
CA LEU A 298 -18.24 12.88 -6.22
C LEU A 298 -18.86 11.86 -5.26
N LYS A 299 -20.12 11.45 -5.44
CA LYS A 299 -20.76 10.39 -4.65
C LYS A 299 -20.05 9.04 -4.84
N ASN A 300 -19.75 8.69 -6.09
CA ASN A 300 -19.01 7.48 -6.41
C ASN A 300 -17.60 7.51 -5.84
N LEU A 301 -16.92 8.67 -5.89
CA LEU A 301 -15.61 8.88 -5.29
C LEU A 301 -15.65 8.69 -3.77
N GLU A 302 -16.71 9.09 -3.08
CA GLU A 302 -16.87 8.86 -1.65
C GLU A 302 -17.02 7.37 -1.31
N ALA A 303 -17.78 6.62 -2.12
CA ALA A 303 -17.88 5.17 -1.97
C ALA A 303 -16.54 4.47 -2.20
N ASP A 304 -15.80 4.84 -3.24
CA ASP A 304 -14.45 4.28 -3.51
C ASP A 304 -13.44 4.66 -2.41
N ASN A 305 -13.54 5.85 -1.84
CA ASN A 305 -12.71 6.26 -0.71
C ASN A 305 -12.98 5.40 0.54
N ALA A 306 -14.23 5.04 0.79
CA ALA A 306 -14.57 4.10 1.86
C ALA A 306 -13.92 2.73 1.63
N VAL A 307 -13.96 2.21 0.40
CA VAL A 307 -13.28 0.96 0.01
C VAL A 307 -11.77 1.06 0.20
N MET A 308 -11.17 2.19 -0.16
CA MET A 308 -9.72 2.42 -0.06
C MET A 308 -9.27 2.83 1.35
N GLY A 309 -10.19 3.18 2.24
CA GLY A 309 -9.91 3.62 3.61
C GLY A 309 -9.09 4.90 3.67
N HIS A 310 -9.43 5.92 2.89
CA HIS A 310 -8.81 7.24 2.95
C HIS A 310 -9.82 8.37 2.65
N SER A 311 -9.43 9.61 2.95
CA SER A 311 -10.28 10.78 2.73
C SER A 311 -10.34 11.18 1.24
N LYS A 312 -11.38 11.96 0.88
CA LYS A 312 -11.55 12.57 -0.44
C LYS A 312 -10.33 13.38 -0.88
N ALA A 313 -9.75 14.15 0.04
CA ALA A 313 -8.55 14.92 -0.24
C ALA A 313 -7.35 14.04 -0.66
N VAL A 314 -7.16 12.89 -0.02
CA VAL A 314 -6.11 11.93 -0.38
C VAL A 314 -6.39 11.32 -1.76
N ALA A 315 -7.67 11.02 -2.10
CA ALA A 315 -8.01 10.52 -3.42
C ALA A 315 -7.66 11.53 -4.52
N LEU A 316 -8.08 12.77 -4.35
CA LEU A 316 -7.83 13.84 -5.31
C LEU A 316 -6.34 14.16 -5.43
N ASN A 317 -5.63 14.27 -4.31
CA ASN A 317 -4.24 14.68 -4.30
C ASN A 317 -3.27 13.58 -4.70
N ASP A 318 -3.53 12.33 -4.30
CA ASP A 318 -2.54 11.26 -4.41
C ASP A 318 -2.84 10.24 -5.52
N TYR A 319 -4.11 10.02 -5.86
CA TYR A 319 -4.52 8.91 -6.72
C TYR A 319 -5.11 9.32 -8.07
N ILE A 320 -5.90 10.38 -8.15
CA ILE A 320 -6.48 10.84 -9.43
C ILE A 320 -5.42 11.67 -10.16
N LYS A 321 -4.93 11.18 -11.29
CA LYS A 321 -3.85 11.80 -12.06
C LYS A 321 -4.20 11.88 -13.55
N LYS A 322 -3.73 12.97 -14.19
CA LYS A 322 -3.76 13.12 -15.65
C LYS A 322 -2.43 12.65 -16.23
N ALA A 323 -2.47 12.03 -17.40
CA ALA A 323 -1.25 11.84 -18.19
C ALA A 323 -0.69 13.21 -18.61
N LYS A 324 0.61 13.29 -18.83
CA LYS A 324 1.21 14.47 -19.42
C LYS A 324 0.74 14.57 -20.87
N SER A 325 0.27 15.74 -21.26
CA SER A 325 -0.07 16.08 -22.66
C SER A 325 1.20 16.28 -23.48
#